data_6758335765b2632d3f39c8b968b9b49d
#
_entry.id   6758335765b2632d3f39c8b968b9b49d
#
_cell.length_a   1.000
_cell.length_b   1.000
_cell.length_c   1.000
_cell.angle_alpha   90.00
_cell.angle_beta   90.00
_cell.angle_gamma   90.00
#
_symmetry.space_group_name_H-M   'P 1'
#
loop_
_entity.id
_entity.type
_entity.pdbx_description
1 polymer ?
#
loop_
_entity_poly.entity_id
_entity_poly.type
_entity_poly.pdbx_seq_one_letter_code
_entity_poly.pdbx_strand_id
1 'polypeptide(L)'
;MLYDHAMPSMRIDLQEGFNSDDVEVYVNGAKVRDWKDVTTKRMLGLAASAELEVPDGALDIEVKVPTKNLAKTFSVASSDTPNLGISIHNGELKSITSKKRFGYA
;
A
#
# COMPACT_ATOMS: atom_id res chain seq x y z
N MET A 1 28.59 -20.87 -3.55
CA MET A 1 28.06 -20.15 -2.41
C MET A 1 26.68 -19.62 -2.69
N LEU A 2 25.84 -19.79 -1.76
CA LEU A 2 24.49 -19.28 -1.91
C LEU A 2 24.38 -17.90 -1.33
N TYR A 3 23.77 -17.05 -2.09
CA TYR A 3 23.40 -15.74 -1.63
C TYR A 3 21.92 -15.78 -1.33
N ASP A 4 21.60 -15.31 -0.18
CA ASP A 4 20.24 -15.03 0.12
C ASP A 4 19.90 -13.70 -0.54
N HIS A 5 19.26 -13.79 -1.68
CA HIS A 5 18.74 -12.62 -2.36
C HIS A 5 17.34 -12.34 -1.88
N ALA A 6 17.17 -12.31 -0.57
CA ALA A 6 15.89 -11.99 0.00
C ALA A 6 15.43 -10.65 -0.59
N MET A 7 14.25 -10.66 -1.18
CA MET A 7 13.67 -9.45 -1.71
C MET A 7 13.34 -8.52 -0.56
N PRO A 8 13.51 -7.21 -0.75
CA PRO A 8 13.08 -6.26 0.27
C PRO A 8 11.61 -6.45 0.62
N SER A 9 11.30 -6.21 1.88
CA SER A 9 9.94 -6.24 2.37
C SER A 9 9.40 -4.83 2.45
N MET A 10 8.17 -4.65 2.01
CA MET A 10 7.45 -3.39 2.15
C MET A 10 6.12 -3.67 2.83
N ARG A 11 5.81 -2.91 3.87
CA ARG A 11 4.48 -2.95 4.47
C ARG A 11 3.62 -1.89 3.82
N ILE A 12 2.44 -2.27 3.36
CA ILE A 12 1.46 -1.33 2.85
C ILE A 12 0.26 -1.31 3.79
N ASP A 13 -0.13 -0.12 4.22
CA ASP A 13 -1.27 0.10 5.09
C ASP A 13 -2.32 0.90 4.34
N LEU A 14 -3.54 0.38 4.29
CA LEU A 14 -4.69 1.14 3.83
C LEU A 14 -5.26 1.86 5.05
N GLN A 15 -5.24 3.18 5.03
CA GLN A 15 -5.51 4.00 6.20
C GLN A 15 -6.90 4.61 6.16
N GLU A 16 -7.02 5.90 5.85
CA GLU A 16 -8.26 6.64 5.95
C GLU A 16 -9.07 6.60 4.66
N GLY A 17 -10.38 6.73 4.78
CA GLY A 17 -11.27 6.98 3.65
C GLY A 17 -11.84 5.76 2.95
N PHE A 18 -11.58 4.56 3.44
CA PHE A 18 -12.13 3.33 2.87
C PHE A 18 -13.47 3.00 3.52
N ASN A 19 -14.44 2.62 2.70
CA ASN A 19 -15.77 2.25 3.18
C ASN A 19 -16.37 1.21 2.22
N SER A 20 -16.32 -0.04 2.65
CA SER A 20 -16.77 -1.19 1.84
C SER A 20 -16.14 -1.19 0.44
N ASP A 21 -14.84 -0.94 0.38
CA ASP A 21 -14.12 -0.79 -0.88
C ASP A 21 -13.33 -2.04 -1.24
N ASP A 22 -13.29 -2.32 -2.54
CA ASP A 22 -12.36 -3.28 -3.10
C ASP A 22 -11.10 -2.53 -3.49
N VAL A 23 -9.94 -3.08 -3.15
CA VAL A 23 -8.65 -2.44 -3.39
C VAL A 23 -7.70 -3.43 -4.03
N GLU A 24 -7.01 -2.99 -5.08
CA GLU A 24 -5.99 -3.79 -5.77
C GLU A 24 -4.67 -3.03 -5.73
N VAL A 25 -3.59 -3.75 -5.50
CA VAL A 25 -2.25 -3.17 -5.49
C VAL A 25 -1.38 -3.91 -6.49
N TYR A 26 -0.72 -3.14 -7.34
CA TYR A 26 0.19 -3.63 -8.37
C TYR A 26 1.59 -3.08 -8.11
N VAL A 27 2.60 -3.91 -8.28
CA VAL A 27 3.99 -3.50 -8.22
C VAL A 27 4.60 -3.74 -9.60
N ASN A 28 5.08 -2.69 -10.23
CA ASN A 28 5.67 -2.73 -11.57
C ASN A 28 4.77 -3.48 -12.56
N GLY A 29 3.46 -3.25 -12.47
CA GLY A 29 2.48 -3.83 -13.37
C GLY A 29 1.93 -5.19 -12.97
N ALA A 30 2.49 -5.83 -11.95
CA ALA A 30 2.02 -7.14 -11.49
C ALA A 30 1.15 -6.99 -10.25
N LYS A 31 -0.03 -7.59 -10.26
CA LYS A 31 -0.92 -7.56 -9.10
C LYS A 31 -0.32 -8.40 -7.98
N VAL A 32 -0.10 -7.78 -6.84
CA VAL A 32 0.51 -8.43 -5.67
C VAL A 32 -0.46 -8.61 -4.53
N ARG A 33 -1.53 -7.85 -4.50
CA ARG A 33 -2.52 -7.95 -3.44
C ARG A 33 -3.87 -7.45 -3.90
N ASP A 34 -4.94 -8.05 -3.39
CA ASP A 34 -6.25 -7.45 -3.47
C ASP A 34 -7.00 -7.68 -2.15
N TRP A 35 -7.88 -6.75 -1.85
CA TRP A 35 -8.77 -6.84 -0.70
C TRP A 35 -10.19 -6.59 -1.18
N LYS A 36 -11.12 -7.26 -0.54
CA LYS A 36 -12.54 -7.08 -0.78
C LYS A 36 -13.20 -6.49 0.45
N ASP A 37 -14.07 -5.52 0.22
CA ASP A 37 -14.95 -4.99 1.25
C ASP A 37 -14.19 -4.47 2.49
N VAL A 38 -13.19 -3.62 2.26
CA VAL A 38 -12.42 -3.02 3.34
C VAL A 38 -13.03 -1.71 3.79
N THR A 39 -13.02 -1.49 5.10
CA THR A 39 -13.53 -0.26 5.71
C THR A 39 -12.55 0.20 6.76
N THR A 40 -12.24 1.49 6.73
CA THR A 40 -11.37 2.09 7.74
C THR A 40 -12.04 2.02 9.11
N LYS A 41 -11.33 1.44 10.06
CA LYS A 41 -11.79 1.42 11.47
C LYS A 41 -11.51 2.77 12.08
N ARG A 42 -12.55 3.48 12.46
CA ARG A 42 -12.47 4.87 12.95
C ARG A 42 -11.47 5.04 14.09
N MET A 43 -11.52 4.12 15.05
CA MET A 43 -10.68 4.20 16.24
C MET A 43 -9.21 4.07 15.93
N LEU A 44 -8.87 3.38 14.83
CA LEU A 44 -7.49 3.09 14.47
C LEU A 44 -6.99 3.95 13.32
N GLY A 45 -7.88 4.37 12.42
CA GLY A 45 -7.48 4.99 11.18
C GLY A 45 -6.83 4.01 10.21
N LEU A 46 -7.20 2.72 10.32
CA LEU A 46 -6.60 1.64 9.55
C LEU A 46 -7.68 0.74 8.99
N ALA A 47 -7.61 0.47 7.69
CA ALA A 47 -8.55 -0.43 7.03
C ALA A 47 -7.95 -1.84 6.85
N ALA A 48 -6.70 -1.93 6.39
CA ALA A 48 -6.04 -3.20 6.15
C ALA A 48 -4.54 -3.00 6.05
N SER A 49 -3.77 -4.08 6.21
CA SER A 49 -2.32 -4.06 6.06
C SER A 49 -1.84 -5.33 5.39
N ALA A 50 -0.71 -5.24 4.71
CA ALA A 50 -0.02 -6.41 4.19
C ALA A 50 1.47 -6.14 4.12
N GLU A 51 2.26 -7.20 4.28
CA GLU A 51 3.67 -7.16 3.95
C GLU A 51 3.87 -7.78 2.59
N LEU A 52 4.65 -7.11 1.75
CA LEU A 52 4.91 -7.51 0.39
C LEU A 52 6.41 -7.71 0.20
N GLU A 53 6.78 -8.76 -0.51
CA GLU A 53 8.11 -8.84 -1.06
C GLU A 53 8.12 -8.08 -2.38
N VAL A 54 9.09 -7.18 -2.54
CA VAL A 54 9.15 -6.30 -3.70
C VAL A 54 10.52 -6.36 -4.33
N PRO A 55 10.65 -6.07 -5.63
CA PRO A 55 11.96 -5.96 -6.25
C PRO A 55 12.79 -4.85 -5.60
N ASP A 56 14.10 -5.01 -5.61
CA ASP A 56 14.99 -3.95 -5.15
C ASP A 56 15.00 -2.80 -6.14
N GLY A 57 15.10 -1.57 -5.64
CA GLY A 57 15.24 -0.38 -6.46
C GLY A 57 13.97 0.43 -6.61
N ALA A 58 13.82 1.07 -7.76
CA ALA A 58 12.68 1.92 -8.05
C ALA A 58 11.44 1.07 -8.34
N LEU A 59 10.32 1.45 -7.71
CA LEU A 59 9.06 0.72 -7.83
C LEU A 59 7.95 1.67 -8.25
N ASP A 60 7.09 1.18 -9.14
CA ASP A 60 5.81 1.81 -9.43
C ASP A 60 4.73 1.02 -8.72
N ILE A 61 4.15 1.63 -7.70
CA ILE A 61 3.08 1.04 -6.91
C ILE A 61 1.76 1.64 -7.39
N GLU A 62 0.96 0.84 -8.06
CA GLU A 62 -0.35 1.30 -8.50
C GLU A 62 -1.42 0.78 -7.55
N VAL A 63 -2.26 1.67 -7.07
CA VAL A 63 -3.40 1.35 -6.22
C VAL A 63 -4.66 1.64 -7.00
N LYS A 64 -5.53 0.64 -7.10
CA LYS A 64 -6.84 0.79 -7.73
C LYS A 64 -7.93 0.55 -6.70
N VAL A 65 -8.94 1.39 -6.72
CA VAL A 65 -10.14 1.24 -5.90
C VAL A 65 -11.33 1.24 -6.86
N PRO A 66 -11.64 0.07 -7.45
CA PRO A 66 -12.70 -0.01 -8.47
C PRO A 66 -14.06 0.48 -7.96
N THR A 67 -14.37 0.24 -6.71
CA THR A 67 -15.65 0.64 -6.10
C THR A 67 -15.82 2.16 -6.04
N LYS A 68 -14.73 2.91 -6.12
CA LYS A 68 -14.75 4.38 -6.17
C LYS A 68 -14.24 4.93 -7.50
N ASN A 69 -13.93 4.05 -8.44
CA ASN A 69 -13.38 4.43 -9.74
C ASN A 69 -12.11 5.29 -9.60
N LEU A 70 -11.23 4.87 -8.68
CA LEU A 70 -9.95 5.55 -8.43
C LEU A 70 -8.79 4.64 -8.81
N ALA A 71 -7.74 5.25 -9.33
CA ALA A 71 -6.47 4.58 -9.56
C ALA A 71 -5.35 5.61 -9.53
N LYS A 72 -4.23 5.25 -8.91
CA LYS A 72 -3.06 6.14 -8.88
C LYS A 72 -1.80 5.32 -8.72
N THR A 73 -0.75 5.77 -9.40
CA THR A 73 0.58 5.16 -9.31
C THR A 73 1.49 6.07 -8.50
N PHE A 74 2.16 5.46 -7.53
CA PHE A 74 3.16 6.14 -6.69
C PHE A 74 4.52 5.57 -7.02
N SER A 75 5.50 6.43 -7.26
CA SER A 75 6.88 6.01 -7.51
C SER A 75 7.67 6.09 -6.21
N VAL A 76 8.21 4.96 -5.77
CA VAL A 76 8.96 4.88 -4.51
C VAL A 76 10.22 4.04 -4.73
N ALA A 77 11.17 4.14 -3.82
CA ALA A 77 12.34 3.28 -3.81
C ALA A 77 12.22 2.28 -2.67
N SER A 78 12.44 1.00 -2.95
CA SER A 78 12.29 -0.06 -1.95
C SER A 78 13.16 0.18 -0.71
N SER A 79 14.38 0.70 -0.90
CA SER A 79 15.31 0.95 0.19
C SER A 79 14.85 2.09 1.11
N ASP A 80 14.08 3.04 0.59
CA ASP A 80 13.66 4.23 1.33
C ASP A 80 12.24 4.16 1.84
N THR A 81 11.49 3.14 1.43
CA THR A 81 10.06 3.06 1.71
C THR A 81 9.67 1.70 2.26
N PRO A 82 10.13 1.34 3.49
CA PRO A 82 9.69 0.10 4.10
C PRO A 82 8.21 0.13 4.52
N ASN A 83 7.63 1.31 4.70
CA ASN A 83 6.23 1.46 5.07
C ASN A 83 5.56 2.49 4.19
N LEU A 84 4.47 2.08 3.53
CA LEU A 84 3.70 2.92 2.64
C LEU A 84 2.25 2.96 3.13
N GLY A 85 1.76 4.14 3.45
CA GLY A 85 0.38 4.35 3.87
C GLY A 85 -0.42 4.95 2.72
N ILE A 86 -1.60 4.41 2.47
CA ILE A 86 -2.51 4.84 1.42
C ILE A 86 -3.82 5.28 2.06
N SER A 87 -4.27 6.48 1.70
CA SER A 87 -5.55 7.01 2.15
C SER A 87 -6.33 7.58 0.97
N ILE A 88 -7.62 7.71 1.16
CA ILE A 88 -8.49 8.42 0.22
C ILE A 88 -8.93 9.71 0.91
N HIS A 89 -8.59 10.84 0.31
CA HIS A 89 -8.94 12.17 0.79
C HIS A 89 -9.55 12.98 -0.34
N ASN A 90 -10.73 13.52 -0.11
CA ASN A 90 -11.40 14.39 -1.10
C ASN A 90 -11.50 13.73 -2.47
N GLY A 91 -11.80 12.42 -2.49
CA GLY A 91 -11.93 11.67 -3.74
C GLY A 91 -10.62 11.36 -4.44
N GLU A 92 -9.48 11.49 -3.76
CA GLU A 92 -8.18 11.22 -4.33
C GLU A 92 -7.38 10.24 -3.46
N LEU A 93 -6.62 9.37 -4.11
CA LEU A 93 -5.65 8.52 -3.44
C LEU A 93 -4.43 9.35 -3.07
N LYS A 94 -4.01 9.22 -1.81
CA LYS A 94 -2.83 9.89 -1.25
C LYS A 94 -1.93 8.85 -0.62
N SER A 95 -0.63 9.12 -0.62
CA SER A 95 0.34 8.24 0.01
C SER A 95 1.21 9.00 1.00
N ILE A 96 1.63 8.31 2.03
CA ILE A 96 2.71 8.75 2.92
C ILE A 96 3.69 7.59 3.06
N THR A 97 4.95 7.94 3.28
CA THR A 97 6.00 6.95 3.45
C THR A 97 6.66 7.14 4.81
N SER A 98 7.17 6.06 5.38
CA SER A 98 7.87 6.12 6.65
C SER A 98 8.91 5.02 6.73
N LYS A 99 10.03 5.29 7.39
CA LYS A 99 11.04 4.29 7.71
C LYS A 99 10.62 3.43 8.91
N LYS A 100 9.67 3.92 9.70
CA LYS A 100 9.12 3.21 10.84
C LYS A 100 7.68 2.83 10.55
N ARG A 101 7.21 1.79 11.23
CA ARG A 101 5.80 1.44 11.16
C ARG A 101 4.93 2.59 11.64
N PHE A 102 3.79 2.75 10.99
CA PHE A 102 2.80 3.73 11.41
C PHE A 102 2.21 3.29 12.74
N GLY A 103 2.00 4.26 13.64
CA GLY A 103 1.33 4.01 14.91
C GLY A 103 -0.17 4.21 14.77
N TYR A 104 -0.92 3.35 15.42
CA TYR A 104 -2.38 3.43 15.44
C TYR A 104 -2.86 3.41 16.90
N ALA A 105 -3.84 4.24 17.18
CA ALA A 105 -4.36 4.36 18.54
C ALA A 105 -5.12 3.11 18.99
#